data_dc7ab39fc7c09247eb3a144588164a84
#
_entry.id   dc7ab39fc7c09247eb3a144588164a84
#
_cell.length_a   1.000
_cell.length_b   1.000
_cell.length_c   1.000
_cell.angle_alpha   90.00
_cell.angle_beta   90.00
_cell.angle_gamma   90.00
#
_symmetry.space_group_name_H-M   'P 1'
#
loop_
_entity.id
_entity.type
_entity.pdbx_description
1 polymer ?
#
loop_
_entity_poly.entity_id
_entity_poly.type
_entity_poly.pdbx_seq_one_letter_code
_entity_poly.pdbx_strand_id
1 'polypeptide(L)'
;MGSQNKRRRKGKVDRRQAAMNSQLELVELILGRNEHDDVVVQSSIRHLVRISRRHRLPVPESVRHHYCKTCLIPFIHGENVRTRISGGQRIVTCLSCANIRRFGGGPKFHRKQQNR
;
A
#
# COMPACT_ATOMS: atom_id res chain seq x y z
N MET A 1 19.77 5.51 35.68
CA MET A 1 19.93 4.95 34.33
C MET A 1 18.64 4.46 33.67
N GLY A 2 17.61 4.08 34.40
CA GLY A 2 16.34 3.59 33.82
C GLY A 2 15.49 4.64 33.14
N SER A 3 15.60 5.93 33.51
CA SER A 3 14.76 7.01 32.97
C SER A 3 15.09 7.39 31.51
N GLN A 4 16.36 7.32 31.11
CA GLN A 4 16.77 7.64 29.74
C GLN A 4 16.28 6.59 28.75
N ASN A 5 16.32 5.32 29.09
CA ASN A 5 15.83 4.23 28.25
C ASN A 5 14.30 4.28 28.07
N LYS A 6 13.57 4.64 29.13
CA LYS A 6 12.11 4.85 29.08
C LYS A 6 11.75 6.00 28.16
N ARG A 7 12.46 7.12 28.23
CA ARG A 7 12.22 8.29 27.35
C ARG A 7 12.49 7.96 25.87
N ARG A 8 13.59 7.22 25.56
CA ARG A 8 13.91 6.78 24.22
C ARG A 8 12.86 5.83 23.64
N ARG A 9 12.37 4.88 24.46
CA ARG A 9 11.32 3.93 24.06
C ARG A 9 9.99 4.66 23.81
N LYS A 10 9.61 5.59 24.67
CA LYS A 10 8.40 6.40 24.49
C LYS A 10 8.47 7.23 23.20
N GLY A 11 9.58 7.92 22.94
CA GLY A 11 9.78 8.69 21.72
C GLY A 11 9.69 7.82 20.47
N LYS A 12 10.20 6.59 20.49
CA LYS A 12 10.12 5.63 19.38
C LYS A 12 8.68 5.17 19.14
N VAL A 13 7.93 4.87 20.19
CA VAL A 13 6.51 4.49 20.11
C VAL A 13 5.68 5.64 19.57
N ASP A 14 5.91 6.87 20.06
CA ASP A 14 5.20 8.06 19.60
C ASP A 14 5.45 8.35 18.11
N ARG A 15 6.68 8.20 17.64
CA ARG A 15 7.04 8.36 16.22
C ARG A 15 6.37 7.31 15.35
N ARG A 16 6.33 6.06 15.79
CA ARG A 16 5.66 4.98 15.08
C ARG A 16 4.15 5.23 15.00
N GLN A 17 3.54 5.66 16.09
CA GLN A 17 2.12 5.99 16.13
C GLN A 17 1.79 7.17 15.21
N ALA A 18 2.61 8.21 15.21
CA ALA A 18 2.46 9.36 14.31
C ALA A 18 2.56 8.92 12.84
N ALA A 19 3.50 8.02 12.52
CA ALA A 19 3.63 7.47 11.19
C ALA A 19 2.40 6.67 10.76
N MET A 20 1.84 5.85 11.65
CA MET A 20 0.60 5.10 11.40
C MET A 20 -0.59 6.03 11.15
N ASN A 21 -0.71 7.10 11.94
CA ASN A 21 -1.76 8.10 11.76
C ASN A 21 -1.62 8.82 10.42
N SER A 22 -0.39 9.15 10.01
CA SER A 22 -0.12 9.74 8.70
C SER A 22 -0.48 8.79 7.56
N GLN A 23 -0.22 7.49 7.72
CA GLN A 23 -0.65 6.47 6.76
C GLN A 23 -2.17 6.46 6.58
N LEU A 24 -2.93 6.54 7.66
CA LEU A 24 -4.39 6.54 7.61
C LEU A 24 -4.93 7.76 6.87
N GLU A 25 -4.36 8.94 7.10
CA GLU A 25 -4.73 10.16 6.38
C GLU A 25 -4.46 10.03 4.87
N LEU A 26 -3.30 9.50 4.50
CA LEU A 26 -2.93 9.27 3.10
C LEU A 26 -3.80 8.22 2.43
N VAL A 27 -4.18 7.17 3.17
CA VAL A 27 -5.10 6.14 2.69
C VAL A 27 -6.45 6.76 2.32
N GLU A 28 -6.99 7.65 3.15
CA GLU A 28 -8.24 8.34 2.87
C GLU A 28 -8.16 9.18 1.58
N LEU A 29 -7.04 9.88 1.39
CA LEU A 29 -6.81 10.65 0.16
C LEU A 29 -6.74 9.75 -1.08
N ILE A 30 -6.08 8.62 -1.00
CA ILE A 30 -5.93 7.67 -2.11
C ILE A 30 -7.26 7.01 -2.45
N LEU A 31 -8.03 6.59 -1.45
CA LEU A 31 -9.33 5.96 -1.64
C LEU A 31 -10.38 6.96 -2.16
N GLY A 32 -10.26 8.23 -1.76
CA GLY A 32 -11.11 9.33 -2.25
C GLY A 32 -10.63 9.96 -3.55
N ARG A 33 -9.91 9.23 -4.40
CA ARG A 33 -9.26 9.76 -5.61
C ARG A 33 -10.19 10.45 -6.60
N ASN A 34 -11.47 10.13 -6.60
CA ASN A 34 -12.47 10.78 -7.47
C ASN A 34 -12.75 12.22 -7.04
N GLU A 35 -12.43 12.58 -5.79
CA GLU A 35 -12.64 13.90 -5.22
C GLU A 35 -11.38 14.77 -5.26
N HIS A 36 -10.24 14.18 -5.68
CA HIS A 36 -8.93 14.85 -5.67
C HIS A 36 -8.28 14.81 -7.05
N ASP A 37 -7.41 15.79 -7.32
CA ASP A 37 -6.61 15.81 -8.54
C ASP A 37 -5.63 14.63 -8.59
N ASP A 38 -5.32 14.16 -9.78
CA ASP A 38 -4.39 13.05 -10.00
C ASP A 38 -3.01 13.33 -9.40
N VAL A 39 -2.55 14.59 -9.43
CA VAL A 39 -1.29 15.02 -8.84
C VAL A 39 -1.31 14.81 -7.33
N VAL A 40 -2.41 15.15 -6.66
CA VAL A 40 -2.57 14.95 -5.20
C VAL A 40 -2.55 13.48 -4.86
N VAL A 41 -3.26 12.65 -5.61
CA VAL A 41 -3.31 11.19 -5.40
C VAL A 41 -1.93 10.57 -5.60
N GLN A 42 -1.23 10.94 -6.66
CA GLN A 42 0.12 10.45 -6.94
C GLN A 42 1.12 10.85 -5.86
N SER A 43 1.07 12.09 -5.41
CA SER A 43 1.92 12.59 -4.30
C SER A 43 1.61 11.86 -3.00
N SER A 44 0.35 11.57 -2.74
CA SER A 44 -0.09 10.82 -1.55
C SER A 44 0.46 9.39 -1.56
N ILE A 45 0.44 8.73 -2.71
CA ILE A 45 1.01 7.38 -2.88
C ILE A 45 2.51 7.39 -2.61
N ARG A 46 3.25 8.32 -3.19
CA ARG A 46 4.69 8.45 -2.98
C ARG A 46 5.03 8.71 -1.52
N HIS A 47 4.27 9.57 -0.86
CA HIS A 47 4.45 9.89 0.55
C HIS A 47 4.15 8.67 1.43
N LEU A 48 3.07 7.95 1.15
CA LEU A 48 2.72 6.73 1.87
C LEU A 48 3.82 5.67 1.79
N VAL A 49 4.35 5.41 0.60
CA VAL A 49 5.45 4.45 0.40
C VAL A 49 6.70 4.89 1.15
N ARG A 50 7.02 6.18 1.13
CA ARG A 50 8.17 6.74 1.86
C ARG A 50 8.04 6.53 3.36
N ILE A 51 6.89 6.83 3.95
CA ILE A 51 6.60 6.62 5.38
C ILE A 51 6.71 5.14 5.73
N SER A 52 6.14 4.27 4.92
CA SER A 52 6.18 2.82 5.13
C SER A 52 7.61 2.29 5.15
N ARG A 53 8.46 2.73 4.22
CA ARG A 53 9.88 2.34 4.17
C ARG A 53 10.68 2.89 5.35
N ARG A 54 10.47 4.17 5.65
CA ARG A 54 11.22 4.86 6.72
C ARG A 54 10.95 4.25 8.10
N HIS A 55 9.70 3.92 8.39
CA HIS A 55 9.28 3.41 9.70
C HIS A 55 9.08 1.89 9.72
N ARG A 56 9.43 1.20 8.65
CA ARG A 56 9.24 -0.26 8.49
C ARG A 56 7.82 -0.70 8.80
N LEU A 57 6.84 0.07 8.34
CA LEU A 57 5.43 -0.25 8.45
C LEU A 57 4.93 -0.89 7.17
N PRO A 58 4.05 -1.91 7.23
CA PRO A 58 3.44 -2.45 6.02
C PRO A 58 2.50 -1.42 5.40
N VAL A 59 2.44 -1.40 4.08
CA VAL A 59 1.44 -0.59 3.37
C VAL A 59 0.07 -1.20 3.62
N PRO A 60 -0.95 -0.40 4.00
CA PRO A 60 -2.31 -0.91 4.23
C PRO A 60 -2.86 -1.64 3.01
N GLU A 61 -3.52 -2.78 3.24
CA GLU A 61 -4.07 -3.61 2.16
C GLU A 61 -5.11 -2.88 1.31
N SER A 62 -5.88 -1.99 1.94
CA SER A 62 -6.93 -1.23 1.26
C SER A 62 -6.43 -0.42 0.07
N VAL A 63 -5.16 -0.02 0.05
CA VAL A 63 -4.57 0.80 -1.01
C VAL A 63 -3.57 0.06 -1.89
N ARG A 64 -3.15 -1.15 -1.53
CA ARG A 64 -2.14 -1.91 -2.30
C ARG A 64 -2.55 -2.17 -3.75
N HIS A 65 -3.85 -2.27 -4.00
CA HIS A 65 -4.42 -2.56 -5.32
C HIS A 65 -4.67 -1.30 -6.15
N HIS A 66 -4.39 -0.12 -5.62
CA HIS A 66 -4.71 1.15 -6.24
C HIS A 66 -3.53 1.85 -6.90
N TYR A 67 -2.33 1.28 -6.80
CA TYR A 67 -1.13 1.89 -7.38
C TYR A 67 -0.12 0.84 -7.81
N CYS A 68 0.80 1.24 -8.72
CA CYS A 68 1.91 0.39 -9.15
C CYS A 68 3.03 0.42 -8.11
N LYS A 69 3.50 -0.76 -7.72
CA LYS A 69 4.59 -0.90 -6.75
C LYS A 69 5.91 -0.32 -7.26
N THR A 70 6.15 -0.34 -8.55
CA THR A 70 7.41 0.07 -9.17
C THR A 70 7.43 1.55 -9.52
N CYS A 71 6.47 2.03 -10.30
CA CYS A 71 6.44 3.42 -10.76
C CYS A 71 5.57 4.35 -9.92
N LEU A 72 4.82 3.80 -8.96
CA LEU A 72 4.00 4.53 -7.99
C LEU A 72 2.90 5.41 -8.62
N ILE A 73 2.44 5.06 -9.81
CA ILE A 73 1.31 5.76 -10.42
C ILE A 73 0.00 5.20 -9.89
N PRO A 74 -1.04 6.04 -9.70
CA PRO A 74 -2.36 5.53 -9.36
C PRO A 74 -2.93 4.72 -10.52
N PHE A 75 -3.55 3.58 -10.21
CA PHE A 75 -4.20 2.75 -11.22
C PHE A 75 -5.57 3.31 -11.60
N ILE A 76 -5.75 3.56 -12.89
CA ILE A 76 -7.04 3.90 -13.48
C ILE A 76 -7.43 2.72 -14.35
N HIS A 77 -8.43 1.94 -13.93
CA HIS A 77 -8.86 0.74 -14.63
C HIS A 77 -9.31 1.07 -16.06
N GLY A 78 -8.75 0.32 -17.02
CA GLY A 78 -9.03 0.53 -18.43
C GLY A 78 -8.15 1.58 -19.13
N GLU A 79 -7.34 2.33 -18.40
CA GLU A 79 -6.44 3.35 -18.96
C GLU A 79 -4.96 2.97 -18.86
N ASN A 80 -4.45 2.80 -17.61
CA ASN A 80 -3.04 2.56 -17.36
C ASN A 80 -2.74 1.21 -16.69
N VAL A 81 -3.75 0.39 -16.51
CA VAL A 81 -3.61 -0.91 -15.89
C VAL A 81 -4.47 -1.95 -16.61
N ARG A 82 -3.92 -3.14 -16.80
CA ARG A 82 -4.64 -4.29 -17.35
C ARG A 82 -4.81 -5.32 -16.25
N THR A 83 -6.04 -5.75 -16.02
CA THR A 83 -6.37 -6.77 -15.03
C THR A 83 -6.92 -8.00 -15.76
N ARG A 84 -6.40 -9.18 -15.39
CA ARG A 84 -6.93 -10.46 -15.88
C ARG A 84 -6.96 -11.48 -14.76
N ILE A 85 -7.79 -12.49 -14.91
CA ILE A 85 -7.89 -13.61 -13.97
C ILE A 85 -7.38 -14.86 -14.66
N SER A 86 -6.43 -15.55 -14.06
CA SER A 86 -5.87 -16.79 -14.56
C SER A 86 -5.46 -17.68 -13.39
N GLY A 87 -5.85 -18.96 -13.42
CA GLY A 87 -5.52 -19.91 -12.36
C GLY A 87 -6.03 -19.51 -10.97
N GLY A 88 -7.16 -18.80 -10.91
CA GLY A 88 -7.72 -18.26 -9.65
C GLY A 88 -6.99 -17.05 -9.11
N GLN A 89 -6.02 -16.50 -9.83
CA GLN A 89 -5.27 -15.31 -9.43
C GLN A 89 -5.71 -14.09 -10.23
N ARG A 90 -5.74 -12.95 -9.57
CA ARG A 90 -5.90 -11.66 -10.23
C ARG A 90 -4.51 -11.15 -10.63
N ILE A 91 -4.27 -11.04 -11.93
CA ILE A 91 -2.99 -10.57 -12.48
C ILE A 91 -3.18 -9.14 -12.96
N VAL A 92 -2.41 -8.23 -12.37
CA VAL A 92 -2.47 -6.80 -12.66
C VAL A 92 -1.18 -6.38 -13.34
N THR A 93 -1.29 -5.85 -14.56
CA THR A 93 -0.16 -5.36 -15.34
C THR A 93 -0.22 -3.85 -15.45
N CYS A 94 0.84 -3.17 -15.00
CA CYS A 94 0.99 -1.73 -15.20
C CYS A 94 1.41 -1.47 -16.66
N LEU A 95 0.60 -0.71 -17.40
CA LEU A 95 0.89 -0.40 -18.80
C LEU A 95 2.00 0.64 -18.96
N SER A 96 2.33 1.37 -17.90
CA SER A 96 3.38 2.37 -17.91
C SER A 96 4.79 1.78 -17.79
N CYS A 97 4.99 0.83 -16.87
CA CYS A 97 6.30 0.22 -16.61
C CYS A 97 6.36 -1.29 -16.88
N ALA A 98 5.25 -1.89 -17.32
CA ALA A 98 5.11 -3.33 -17.59
C ALA A 98 5.30 -4.24 -16.37
N ASN A 99 5.26 -3.69 -15.15
CA ASN A 99 5.35 -4.49 -13.93
C ASN A 99 4.08 -5.31 -13.75
N ILE A 100 4.25 -6.57 -13.36
CA ILE A 100 3.14 -7.52 -13.17
C ILE A 100 3.05 -7.88 -11.69
N ARG A 101 1.85 -7.77 -11.11
CA ARG A 101 1.56 -8.21 -9.75
C ARG A 101 0.45 -9.24 -9.76
N ARG A 102 0.58 -10.24 -8.90
CA ARG A 102 -0.41 -11.31 -8.72
C ARG A 102 -0.99 -11.25 -7.32
N PHE A 103 -2.32 -11.31 -7.23
CA PHE A 103 -3.03 -11.22 -5.96
C PHE A 103 -3.90 -12.45 -5.76
N GLY A 104 -3.76 -13.09 -4.59
CA GLY A 104 -4.58 -14.22 -4.17
C GLY A 104 -4.44 -15.46 -5.03
N GLY A 105 -5.30 -16.44 -4.80
CA GLY A 105 -5.63 -17.51 -5.75
C GLY A 105 -4.57 -18.53 -6.10
N GLY A 106 -3.54 -18.75 -5.37
CA GLY A 106 -2.64 -19.88 -5.58
C GLY A 106 -3.06 -21.12 -4.76
N PRO A 107 -2.47 -22.31 -5.02
CA PRO A 107 -2.79 -23.51 -4.24
C PRO A 107 -2.61 -23.32 -2.73
N LYS A 108 -1.60 -22.59 -2.32
CA LYS A 108 -1.34 -22.29 -0.90
C LYS A 108 -2.41 -21.40 -0.29
N PHE A 109 -2.93 -20.44 -1.06
CA PHE A 109 -4.00 -19.55 -0.61
C PHE A 109 -5.29 -20.33 -0.36
N HIS A 110 -5.67 -21.21 -1.28
CA HIS A 110 -6.86 -22.06 -1.13
C HIS A 110 -6.73 -23.01 0.05
N ARG A 111 -5.54 -23.59 0.29
CA ARG A 111 -5.30 -24.44 1.47
C ARG A 111 -5.51 -23.67 2.77
N LYS A 112 -5.02 -22.43 2.87
CA LYS A 112 -5.22 -21.58 4.06
C LYS A 112 -6.69 -21.29 4.32
N GLN A 113 -7.48 -21.08 3.27
CA GLN A 113 -8.92 -20.84 3.41
C GLN A 113 -9.69 -22.10 3.81
N GLN A 114 -9.30 -23.26 3.29
CA GLN A 114 -9.93 -24.54 3.64
C GLN A 114 -9.67 -24.96 5.08
N ASN A 115 -8.55 -24.56 5.66
CA ASN A 115 -8.18 -24.90 7.03
C ASN A 115 -8.73 -23.92 8.08
N ARG A 116 -9.53 -22.98 7.68
CA ARG A 116 -10.27 -22.10 8.59
C ARG A 116 -11.64 -22.72 8.81
#